data_83636de98f81b6f66db2d008cbe2cef5
#
_entry.id   83636de98f81b6f66db2d008cbe2cef5
#
_cell.length_a   1.000
_cell.length_b   1.000
_cell.length_c   1.000
_cell.angle_alpha   90.00
_cell.angle_beta   90.00
_cell.angle_gamma   90.00
#
_symmetry.space_group_name_H-M   'P 1'
#
loop_
_entity.id
_entity.type
_entity.pdbx_description
1 polymer ?
#
loop_
_entity_poly.entity_id
_entity_poly.type
_entity_poly.pdbx_seq_one_letter_code
_entity_poly.pdbx_strand_id
1 'polypeptide(L)'
;MRKFVLDANCFIAASRSDDEAALLEMFVQRAASRLYLSTVVAAELRAGTNRIGDLRKLEKVVLKPYYKRGRVINPSAAAWDALGKTLAWLVKNEGLILRMTPRSFIFDILLAYSCRELGAVLISANERDFQRIRQVFAFDSAPPYPHLD
;
A
#
# COMPACT_ATOMS: atom_id res chain seq x y z
N MET A 1 3.53 16.35 -11.41
CA MET A 1 4.13 15.93 -10.13
C MET A 1 3.80 14.48 -9.83
N ARG A 2 4.73 13.77 -9.26
CA ARG A 2 4.51 12.36 -8.91
C ARG A 2 3.52 12.23 -7.76
N LYS A 3 2.62 11.27 -7.89
CA LYS A 3 1.71 10.86 -6.83
C LYS A 3 2.34 9.72 -6.05
N PHE A 4 1.96 9.58 -4.78
CA PHE A 4 2.49 8.55 -3.89
C PHE A 4 1.36 7.83 -3.18
N VAL A 5 1.58 6.54 -2.94
CA VAL A 5 0.72 5.70 -2.11
C VAL A 5 1.62 5.00 -1.09
N LEU A 6 1.26 5.11 0.18
CA LEU A 6 2.00 4.47 1.27
C LEU A 6 1.41 3.08 1.53
N ASP A 7 2.28 2.07 1.60
CA ASP A 7 1.89 0.73 2.03
C ASP A 7 1.60 0.71 3.52
N ALA A 8 0.84 -0.28 3.97
CA ALA A 8 0.47 -0.44 5.37
C ALA A 8 1.69 -0.49 6.30
N ASN A 9 2.80 -1.09 5.86
CA ASN A 9 3.99 -1.22 6.69
C ASN A 9 4.58 0.14 7.13
N CYS A 10 4.39 1.21 6.34
CA CYS A 10 4.81 2.56 6.72
C CYS A 10 4.06 3.05 7.96
N PHE A 11 2.75 2.85 7.98
CA PHE A 11 1.91 3.23 9.12
C PHE A 11 2.15 2.33 10.34
N ILE A 12 2.35 1.04 10.11
CA ILE A 12 2.61 0.06 11.18
C ILE A 12 3.96 0.37 11.85
N ALA A 13 5.01 0.63 11.06
CA ALA A 13 6.31 1.01 11.60
C ALA A 13 6.21 2.29 12.45
N ALA A 14 5.47 3.28 11.98
CA ALA A 14 5.25 4.54 12.71
C ALA A 14 4.52 4.32 14.04
N SER A 15 3.64 3.34 14.13
CA SER A 15 2.93 3.02 15.37
C SER A 15 3.81 2.33 16.42
N ARG A 16 4.96 1.81 16.01
CA ARG A 16 5.87 1.04 16.87
C ARG A 16 7.16 1.77 17.25
N SER A 17 7.49 2.85 16.56
CA SER A 17 8.76 3.56 16.72
C SER A 17 8.55 5.05 16.52
N ASP A 18 9.02 5.84 17.49
CA ASP A 18 8.94 7.31 17.42
C ASP A 18 9.78 7.85 16.27
N ASP A 19 10.92 7.22 15.97
CA ASP A 19 11.77 7.61 14.84
C ASP A 19 11.05 7.41 13.51
N GLU A 20 10.39 6.26 13.34
CA GLU A 20 9.60 5.97 12.15
C GLU A 20 8.40 6.89 12.03
N ALA A 21 7.74 7.20 13.14
CA ALA A 21 6.63 8.16 13.16
C ALA A 21 7.07 9.54 12.70
N ALA A 22 8.25 9.99 13.14
CA ALA A 22 8.80 11.28 12.73
C ALA A 22 9.13 11.32 11.23
N LEU A 23 9.71 10.25 10.69
CA LEU A 23 10.02 10.14 9.26
C LEU A 23 8.75 10.15 8.40
N LEU A 24 7.74 9.40 8.81
CA LEU A 24 6.45 9.38 8.13
C LEU A 24 5.80 10.76 8.14
N GLU A 25 5.77 11.41 9.28
CA GLU A 25 5.16 12.73 9.43
C GLU A 25 5.84 13.77 8.53
N MET A 26 7.17 13.77 8.50
CA MET A 26 7.93 14.67 7.62
C MET A 26 7.57 14.43 6.15
N PHE A 27 7.48 13.17 5.74
CA PHE A 27 7.12 12.84 4.37
C PHE A 27 5.69 13.26 4.04
N VAL A 28 4.75 12.97 4.94
CA VAL A 28 3.34 13.35 4.77
C VAL A 28 3.18 14.86 4.63
N GLN A 29 3.89 15.64 5.43
CA GLN A 29 3.85 17.10 5.34
C GLN A 29 4.37 17.61 4.00
N ARG A 30 5.45 17.05 3.51
CA ARG A 30 6.07 17.48 2.23
C ARG A 30 5.28 17.03 1.00
N ALA A 31 4.70 15.85 1.08
CA ALA A 31 3.99 15.22 -0.05
C ALA A 31 2.48 15.34 0.03
N ALA A 32 1.93 16.11 0.97
CA ALA A 32 0.51 16.10 1.32
C ALA A 32 -0.44 16.19 0.13
N SER A 33 -0.14 17.06 -0.85
CA SER A 33 -0.99 17.25 -2.04
C SER A 33 -0.88 16.12 -3.07
N ARG A 34 0.06 15.20 -2.88
CA ARG A 34 0.38 14.11 -3.81
C ARG A 34 0.15 12.73 -3.22
N LEU A 35 -0.29 12.66 -1.96
CA LEU A 35 -0.54 11.40 -1.27
C LEU A 35 -1.97 10.92 -1.49
N TYR A 36 -2.10 9.65 -1.82
CA TYR A 36 -3.37 8.94 -1.96
C TYR A 36 -3.39 7.73 -1.05
N LEU A 37 -4.55 7.40 -0.51
CA LEU A 37 -4.78 6.21 0.29
C LEU A 37 -5.45 5.15 -0.56
N SER A 38 -4.91 3.94 -0.56
CA SER A 38 -5.61 2.79 -1.11
C SER A 38 -6.56 2.20 -0.07
N THR A 39 -7.78 1.84 -0.48
CA THR A 39 -8.72 1.13 0.39
C THR A 39 -8.19 -0.23 0.82
N VAL A 40 -7.28 -0.83 0.05
CA VAL A 40 -6.58 -2.06 0.44
C VAL A 40 -5.74 -1.82 1.69
N VAL A 41 -4.97 -0.72 1.71
CA VAL A 41 -4.16 -0.33 2.87
C VAL A 41 -5.07 0.02 4.06
N ALA A 42 -6.13 0.77 3.82
CA ALA A 42 -7.10 1.11 4.88
C ALA A 42 -7.69 -0.16 5.52
N ALA A 43 -8.04 -1.16 4.72
CA ALA A 43 -8.56 -2.43 5.20
C ALA A 43 -7.55 -3.17 6.08
N GLU A 44 -6.29 -3.23 5.65
CA GLU A 44 -5.23 -3.85 6.44
C GLU A 44 -5.02 -3.15 7.78
N LEU A 45 -4.98 -1.82 7.77
CA LEU A 45 -4.80 -1.03 8.99
C LEU A 45 -5.97 -1.21 9.96
N ARG A 46 -7.20 -1.20 9.44
CA ARG A 46 -8.39 -1.44 10.26
C ARG A 46 -8.38 -2.84 10.89
N ALA A 47 -8.06 -3.85 10.08
CA ALA A 47 -7.99 -5.23 10.56
C ALA A 47 -6.89 -5.45 11.59
N GLY A 48 -5.83 -4.65 11.56
CA GLY A 48 -4.72 -4.75 12.50
C GLY A 48 -4.94 -4.06 13.84
N THR A 49 -6.05 -3.34 14.04
CA THR A 49 -6.35 -2.70 15.31
C THR A 49 -7.01 -3.69 16.27
N ASN A 50 -6.47 -3.81 17.49
CA ASN A 50 -6.96 -4.73 18.50
C ASN A 50 -7.91 -4.09 19.50
N ARG A 51 -7.96 -2.76 19.57
CA ARG A 51 -8.75 -2.00 20.54
C ARG A 51 -9.63 -0.98 19.81
N ILE A 52 -10.84 -0.76 20.35
CA ILE A 52 -11.78 0.22 19.80
C ILE A 52 -11.18 1.63 19.79
N GLY A 53 -10.43 2.00 20.84
CA GLY A 53 -9.77 3.30 20.92
C GLY A 53 -8.72 3.50 19.82
N ASP A 54 -7.97 2.45 19.51
CA ASP A 54 -6.98 2.48 18.43
C ASP A 54 -7.65 2.60 17.07
N LEU A 55 -8.77 1.92 16.87
CA LEU A 55 -9.56 2.04 15.64
C LEU A 55 -10.10 3.46 15.47
N ARG A 56 -10.65 4.05 16.51
CA ARG A 56 -11.13 5.44 16.47
C ARG A 56 -10.03 6.43 16.13
N LYS A 57 -8.85 6.26 16.71
CA LYS A 57 -7.68 7.10 16.44
C LYS A 57 -7.22 6.93 15.00
N LEU A 58 -7.15 5.69 14.51
CA LEU A 58 -6.81 5.40 13.12
C LEU A 58 -7.78 6.10 12.15
N GLU A 59 -9.07 5.95 12.37
CA GLU A 59 -10.10 6.56 11.52
C GLU A 59 -9.99 8.09 11.51
N LYS A 60 -9.85 8.69 12.67
CA LYS A 60 -9.88 10.15 12.80
C LYS A 60 -8.59 10.81 12.36
N VAL A 61 -7.44 10.25 12.76
CA VAL A 61 -6.13 10.91 12.60
C VAL A 61 -5.48 10.53 11.28
N VAL A 62 -5.56 9.26 10.89
CA VAL A 62 -4.83 8.74 9.73
C VAL A 62 -5.69 8.71 8.46
N LEU A 63 -6.87 8.08 8.52
CA LEU A 63 -7.66 7.78 7.34
C LEU A 63 -8.55 8.93 6.89
N LYS A 64 -9.27 9.55 7.80
CA LYS A 64 -10.24 10.62 7.50
C LYS A 64 -9.68 11.76 6.64
N PRO A 65 -8.44 12.24 6.86
CA PRO A 65 -7.88 13.29 6.01
C PRO A 65 -7.87 12.94 4.51
N TYR A 66 -7.60 11.69 4.16
CA TYR A 66 -7.61 11.25 2.76
C TYR A 66 -9.03 11.25 2.19
N TYR A 67 -9.99 10.72 2.94
CA TYR A 67 -11.39 10.69 2.51
C TYR A 67 -11.93 12.11 2.33
N LYS A 68 -11.61 12.99 3.25
CA LYS A 68 -12.06 14.38 3.24
C LYS A 68 -11.52 15.15 2.03
N ARG A 69 -10.30 14.80 1.57
CA ARG A 69 -9.66 15.44 0.42
C ARG A 69 -9.98 14.76 -0.91
N GLY A 70 -10.78 13.70 -0.89
CA GLY A 70 -11.08 12.93 -2.09
C GLY A 70 -9.88 12.20 -2.68
N ARG A 71 -8.91 11.82 -1.85
CA ARG A 71 -7.69 11.14 -2.30
C ARG A 71 -7.65 9.70 -1.82
N VAL A 72 -8.70 8.97 -2.13
CA VAL A 72 -8.82 7.54 -1.83
C VAL A 72 -9.03 6.81 -3.14
N ILE A 73 -8.29 5.73 -3.34
CA ILE A 73 -8.39 4.89 -4.53
C ILE A 73 -8.82 3.48 -4.15
N ASN A 74 -9.61 2.88 -5.04
CA ASN A 74 -10.09 1.51 -4.92
C ASN A 74 -9.46 0.65 -6.02
N PRO A 75 -9.25 -0.66 -5.79
CA PRO A 75 -8.93 -1.57 -6.88
C PRO A 75 -10.03 -1.57 -7.93
N SER A 76 -9.66 -1.36 -9.18
CA SER A 76 -10.56 -1.43 -10.33
C SER A 76 -10.85 -2.89 -10.69
N ALA A 77 -11.83 -3.10 -11.59
CA ALA A 77 -12.05 -4.42 -12.18
C ALA A 77 -10.76 -4.97 -12.83
N ALA A 78 -10.01 -4.10 -13.52
CA ALA A 78 -8.73 -4.48 -14.12
C ALA A 78 -7.69 -4.91 -13.09
N ALA A 79 -7.69 -4.30 -11.89
CA ALA A 79 -6.80 -4.72 -10.81
C ALA A 79 -7.14 -6.13 -10.31
N TRP A 80 -8.42 -6.46 -10.20
CA TRP A 80 -8.86 -7.81 -9.84
C TRP A 80 -8.50 -8.83 -10.92
N ASP A 81 -8.66 -8.47 -12.19
CA ASP A 81 -8.23 -9.32 -13.31
C ASP A 81 -6.72 -9.56 -13.25
N ALA A 82 -5.95 -8.52 -12.99
CA ALA A 82 -4.49 -8.62 -12.84
C ALA A 82 -4.10 -9.51 -11.65
N LEU A 83 -4.84 -9.45 -10.55
CA LEU A 83 -4.63 -10.34 -9.41
C LEU A 83 -4.74 -11.79 -9.83
N GLY A 84 -5.83 -12.16 -10.50
CA GLY A 84 -6.04 -13.54 -10.96
C GLY A 84 -4.94 -14.01 -11.92
N LYS A 85 -4.59 -13.16 -12.88
CA LYS A 85 -3.53 -13.46 -13.85
C LYS A 85 -2.16 -13.60 -13.21
N THR A 86 -1.84 -12.73 -12.24
CA THR A 86 -0.57 -12.76 -11.50
C THR A 86 -0.45 -14.03 -10.69
N LEU A 87 -1.48 -14.41 -9.96
CA LEU A 87 -1.49 -15.65 -9.19
C LEU A 87 -1.33 -16.88 -10.08
N ALA A 88 -2.04 -16.91 -11.20
CA ALA A 88 -1.93 -18.01 -12.18
C ALA A 88 -0.49 -18.11 -12.72
N TRP A 89 0.13 -16.99 -13.04
CA TRP A 89 1.50 -16.96 -13.53
C TRP A 89 2.49 -17.48 -12.47
N LEU A 90 2.33 -17.04 -11.22
CA LEU A 90 3.20 -17.46 -10.11
C LEU A 90 3.03 -18.94 -9.78
N VAL A 91 1.82 -19.46 -9.84
CA VAL A 91 1.56 -20.91 -9.67
C VAL A 91 2.32 -21.70 -10.75
N LYS A 92 2.21 -21.28 -12.00
CA LYS A 92 2.84 -21.96 -13.11
C LYS A 92 4.36 -21.84 -13.14
N ASN A 93 4.89 -20.66 -12.86
CA ASN A 93 6.31 -20.36 -13.07
C ASN A 93 7.17 -20.41 -11.80
N GLU A 94 6.56 -20.23 -10.61
CA GLU A 94 7.28 -20.24 -9.35
C GLU A 94 6.78 -21.30 -8.35
N GLY A 95 5.79 -22.11 -8.75
CA GLY A 95 5.25 -23.13 -7.86
C GLY A 95 4.47 -22.57 -6.67
N LEU A 96 3.88 -21.39 -6.80
CA LEU A 96 3.07 -20.80 -5.74
C LEU A 96 1.93 -21.74 -5.36
N ILE A 97 1.70 -21.91 -4.05
CA ILE A 97 0.59 -22.70 -3.53
C ILE A 97 -0.46 -21.74 -2.99
N LEU A 98 -1.58 -21.61 -3.70
CA LEU A 98 -2.61 -20.62 -3.40
C LEU A 98 -3.12 -20.70 -1.96
N ARG A 99 -3.45 -21.92 -1.48
CA ARG A 99 -3.98 -22.09 -0.12
C ARG A 99 -3.01 -21.69 0.99
N MET A 100 -1.70 -21.59 0.67
CA MET A 100 -0.65 -21.19 1.60
C MET A 100 -0.20 -19.76 1.39
N THR A 101 -0.80 -19.04 0.45
CA THR A 101 -0.43 -17.67 0.12
C THR A 101 -1.05 -16.72 1.14
N PRO A 102 -0.24 -15.89 1.83
CA PRO A 102 -0.76 -14.93 2.80
C PRO A 102 -1.70 -13.92 2.14
N ARG A 103 -2.74 -13.53 2.87
CA ARG A 103 -3.66 -12.46 2.44
C ARG A 103 -2.91 -11.17 2.10
N SER A 104 -1.86 -10.85 2.85
CA SER A 104 -1.04 -9.67 2.61
C SER A 104 -0.43 -9.65 1.21
N PHE A 105 -0.02 -10.79 0.69
CA PHE A 105 0.52 -10.89 -0.68
C PHE A 105 -0.56 -10.62 -1.74
N ILE A 106 -1.77 -11.13 -1.51
CA ILE A 106 -2.94 -10.84 -2.37
C ILE A 106 -3.20 -9.33 -2.40
N PHE A 107 -3.19 -8.70 -1.26
CA PHE A 107 -3.38 -7.26 -1.14
C PHE A 107 -2.25 -6.47 -1.81
N ASP A 108 -1.02 -6.95 -1.72
CA ASP A 108 0.13 -6.31 -2.38
C ASP A 108 -0.04 -6.27 -3.90
N ILE A 109 -0.59 -7.32 -4.49
CA ILE A 109 -0.84 -7.36 -5.95
C ILE A 109 -1.89 -6.31 -6.33
N LEU A 110 -3.00 -6.26 -5.60
CA LEU A 110 -4.05 -5.25 -5.83
C LEU A 110 -3.50 -3.82 -5.67
N LEU A 111 -2.70 -3.61 -4.64
CA LEU A 111 -2.10 -2.31 -4.35
C LEU A 111 -1.14 -1.88 -5.46
N ALA A 112 -0.25 -2.77 -5.88
CA ALA A 112 0.72 -2.50 -6.95
C ALA A 112 0.02 -2.11 -8.25
N TYR A 113 -1.01 -2.85 -8.63
CA TYR A 113 -1.75 -2.55 -9.85
C TYR A 113 -2.54 -1.24 -9.75
N SER A 114 -3.11 -0.96 -8.60
CA SER A 114 -3.80 0.31 -8.34
C SER A 114 -2.85 1.50 -8.46
N CYS A 115 -1.62 1.37 -7.96
CA CYS A 115 -0.58 2.38 -8.11
C CYS A 115 -0.20 2.58 -9.58
N ARG A 116 -0.08 1.49 -10.35
CA ARG A 116 0.17 1.56 -11.79
C ARG A 116 -0.93 2.37 -12.50
N GLU A 117 -2.18 2.09 -12.21
CA GLU A 117 -3.30 2.79 -12.83
C GLU A 117 -3.34 4.29 -12.48
N LEU A 118 -2.99 4.63 -11.25
CA LEU A 118 -2.94 6.01 -10.79
C LEU A 118 -1.70 6.76 -11.33
N GLY A 119 -0.70 6.03 -11.79
CA GLY A 119 0.60 6.62 -12.12
C GLY A 119 1.38 7.04 -10.89
N ALA A 120 1.19 6.36 -9.78
CA ALA A 120 1.81 6.67 -8.49
C ALA A 120 3.03 5.80 -8.20
N VAL A 121 3.90 6.30 -7.33
CA VAL A 121 4.98 5.52 -6.74
C VAL A 121 4.44 4.86 -5.45
N LEU A 122 4.54 3.55 -5.38
CA LEU A 122 4.22 2.80 -4.17
C LEU A 122 5.41 2.86 -3.21
N ILE A 123 5.20 3.38 -2.02
CA ILE A 123 6.24 3.44 -1.00
C ILE A 123 6.06 2.29 -0.02
N SER A 124 7.03 1.40 0.04
CA SER A 124 6.98 0.20 0.88
C SER A 124 8.36 -0.29 1.27
N ALA A 125 8.46 -0.84 2.47
CA ALA A 125 9.65 -1.55 2.92
C ALA A 125 9.69 -3.01 2.43
N ASN A 126 8.61 -3.51 1.82
CA ASN A 126 8.47 -4.90 1.39
C ASN A 126 8.99 -5.09 -0.05
N GLU A 127 10.27 -4.89 -0.27
CA GLU A 127 10.91 -4.98 -1.58
C GLU A 127 10.78 -6.39 -2.19
N ARG A 128 10.93 -7.42 -1.37
CA ARG A 128 10.95 -8.82 -1.82
C ARG A 128 9.69 -9.24 -2.56
N ASP A 129 8.52 -8.98 -1.97
CA ASP A 129 7.25 -9.39 -2.58
C ASP A 129 6.92 -8.55 -3.80
N PHE A 130 7.24 -7.27 -3.79
CA PHE A 130 7.01 -6.41 -4.95
C PHE A 130 7.94 -6.74 -6.12
N GLN A 131 9.15 -7.23 -5.88
CA GLN A 131 10.00 -7.76 -6.96
C GLN A 131 9.38 -8.97 -7.64
N ARG A 132 8.75 -9.85 -6.87
CA ARG A 132 8.02 -11.00 -7.44
C ARG A 132 6.88 -10.55 -8.33
N ILE A 133 6.12 -9.56 -7.88
CA ILE A 133 4.98 -9.01 -8.63
C ILE A 133 5.45 -8.34 -9.92
N ARG A 134 6.60 -7.64 -9.89
CA ARG A 134 7.17 -6.98 -11.08
C ARG A 134 7.52 -7.93 -12.22
N GLN A 135 7.69 -9.20 -11.95
CA GLN A 135 7.90 -10.19 -13.02
C GLN A 135 6.68 -10.31 -13.93
N VAL A 136 5.51 -9.94 -13.44
CA VAL A 136 4.24 -10.11 -14.14
C VAL A 136 3.75 -8.82 -14.77
N PHE A 137 3.82 -7.71 -14.06
CA PHE A 137 3.47 -6.39 -14.59
C PHE A 137 4.34 -5.29 -13.99
N ALA A 138 4.53 -4.23 -14.76
CA ALA A 138 5.36 -3.09 -14.34
C ALA A 138 4.57 -2.13 -13.46
N PHE A 139 5.22 -1.59 -12.43
CA PHE A 139 4.75 -0.50 -11.59
C PHE A 139 5.94 0.16 -10.91
N ASP A 140 5.76 1.39 -10.42
CA ASP A 140 6.82 2.12 -9.75
C ASP A 140 6.73 1.95 -8.24
N SER A 141 7.86 1.71 -7.58
CA SER A 141 7.94 1.66 -6.13
C SER A 141 9.26 2.22 -5.63
N ALA A 142 9.29 2.57 -4.35
CA ALA A 142 10.48 3.08 -3.68
C ALA A 142 10.45 2.66 -2.21
N PRO A 143 11.63 2.51 -1.60
CA PRO A 143 11.70 2.32 -0.14
C PRO A 143 11.32 3.61 0.58
N PRO A 144 10.90 3.54 1.86
CA PRO A 144 10.62 4.73 2.67
C PRO A 144 11.91 5.48 2.99
N TYR A 145 12.02 6.75 2.87
CA TYR A 145 11.10 7.64 2.15
C TYR A 145 11.90 8.34 1.07
N PRO A 146 11.39 8.46 -0.16
CA PRO A 146 12.16 9.09 -1.23
C PRO A 146 12.30 10.59 -1.02
N HIS A 147 13.37 11.15 -1.57
CA HIS A 147 13.52 12.59 -1.61
C HIS A 147 12.48 13.19 -2.55
N LEU A 148 11.93 14.33 -2.15
CA LEU A 148 10.99 15.09 -2.97
C LEU A 148 11.71 16.28 -3.58
N ASP A 149 11.57 16.43 -4.89
CA ASP A 149 12.10 17.56 -5.64
C ASP A 149 11.23 18.80 -5.49
#